data_2922d968680a793b6b0914e7b53a3797
#
_entry.id   2922d968680a793b6b0914e7b53a3797
#
_cell.length_a   1.000
_cell.length_b   1.000
_cell.length_c   1.000
_cell.angle_alpha   90.00
_cell.angle_beta   90.00
_cell.angle_gamma   90.00
#
_symmetry.space_group_name_H-M   'P 1'
#
loop_
_entity.id
_entity.type
_entity.pdbx_description
1 polymer ?
#
loop_
_entity_poly.entity_id
_entity_poly.type
_entity_poly.pdbx_seq_one_letter_code
_entity_poly.pdbx_strand_id
1 'polypeptide(L)'
;RLQGYDGMLHGGVSAALLDAAMTHCLFHRNVRAVTADLRVRYPHPVPIGGELKVKAWITDARVPLYYMKAEINDGERILAWAHATFCEVSADGTTIVCS
;
A
#
# COMPACT_ATOMS: atom_id res chain seq x y z
N ARG A 1 -0.14 9.22 15.63
CA ARG A 1 -0.98 8.90 16.75
C ARG A 1 -2.46 8.90 16.38
N LEU A 2 -3.16 7.91 16.83
CA LEU A 2 -4.60 7.78 16.58
C LEU A 2 -5.38 8.55 17.61
N GLN A 3 -6.19 9.50 17.19
CA GLN A 3 -7.04 10.23 18.10
C GLN A 3 -8.12 10.98 17.34
N GLY A 4 -9.19 11.32 18.03
CA GLY A 4 -10.27 12.13 17.49
C GLY A 4 -11.20 11.38 16.57
N TYR A 5 -11.02 10.07 16.44
CA TYR A 5 -11.83 9.26 15.54
C TYR A 5 -12.32 8.06 16.31
N ASP A 6 -13.41 8.22 17.00
CA ASP A 6 -13.99 7.16 17.83
C ASP A 6 -14.20 5.90 17.02
N GLY A 7 -13.39 4.86 17.30
CA GLY A 7 -13.47 3.60 16.59
C GLY A 7 -12.98 3.65 15.15
N MET A 8 -12.27 4.72 14.76
CA MET A 8 -11.79 4.89 13.40
C MET A 8 -10.28 4.90 13.34
N LEU A 9 -9.73 4.26 12.31
CA LEU A 9 -8.31 4.31 12.04
C LEU A 9 -7.98 5.65 11.39
N HIS A 10 -6.87 6.26 11.80
CA HIS A 10 -6.41 7.49 11.19
C HIS A 10 -6.05 7.25 9.72
N GLY A 11 -6.45 8.16 8.81
CA GLY A 11 -6.19 8.01 7.39
C GLY A 11 -4.73 7.80 7.04
N GLY A 12 -3.81 8.50 7.71
CA GLY A 12 -2.38 8.33 7.49
C GLY A 12 -1.89 6.95 7.89
N VAL A 13 -2.46 6.37 8.94
CA VAL A 13 -2.12 5.01 9.36
C VAL A 13 -2.61 4.00 8.33
N SER A 14 -3.81 4.20 7.81
CA SER A 14 -4.35 3.33 6.77
C SER A 14 -3.51 3.39 5.49
N ALA A 15 -3.11 4.59 5.09
CA ALA A 15 -2.26 4.75 3.91
C ALA A 15 -0.90 4.08 4.12
N ALA A 16 -0.32 4.22 5.31
CA ALA A 16 0.96 3.58 5.62
C ALA A 16 0.84 2.06 5.61
N LEU A 17 -0.29 1.54 6.11
CA LEU A 17 -0.54 0.10 6.11
C LEU A 17 -0.65 -0.45 4.70
N LEU A 18 -1.36 0.25 3.82
CA LEU A 18 -1.49 -0.14 2.42
C LEU A 18 -0.13 -0.10 1.71
N ASP A 19 0.65 0.96 1.94
CA ASP A 19 1.98 1.09 1.38
C ASP A 19 2.89 -0.04 1.86
N ALA A 20 2.86 -0.33 3.15
CA ALA A 20 3.68 -1.39 3.74
C ALA A 20 3.31 -2.76 3.15
N ALA A 21 2.02 -3.02 2.94
CA ALA A 21 1.57 -4.29 2.36
C ALA A 21 2.09 -4.46 0.94
N MET A 22 2.07 -3.40 0.14
CA MET A 22 2.58 -3.44 -1.23
C MET A 22 4.11 -3.61 -1.25
N THR A 23 4.81 -2.88 -0.37
CA THR A 23 6.26 -3.00 -0.25
C THR A 23 6.65 -4.42 0.14
N HIS A 24 5.91 -5.00 1.08
CA HIS A 24 6.16 -6.36 1.53
C HIS A 24 5.94 -7.37 0.42
N CYS A 25 4.90 -7.17 -0.39
CA CYS A 25 4.62 -8.02 -1.55
C CYS A 25 5.80 -8.04 -2.52
N LEU A 26 6.38 -6.86 -2.81
CA LEU A 26 7.56 -6.78 -3.68
C LEU A 26 8.78 -7.41 -3.03
N PHE A 27 8.96 -7.19 -1.74
CA PHE A 27 10.10 -7.76 -1.02
C PHE A 27 10.11 -9.29 -1.08
N HIS A 28 8.94 -9.91 -1.01
CA HIS A 28 8.80 -11.36 -1.15
C HIS A 28 9.25 -11.86 -2.52
N ARG A 29 9.25 -10.99 -3.50
CA ARG A 29 9.70 -11.32 -4.86
C ARG A 29 11.14 -10.88 -5.11
N ASN A 30 11.86 -10.57 -4.04
CA ASN A 30 13.24 -10.09 -4.09
C ASN A 30 13.37 -8.77 -4.84
N VAL A 31 12.34 -7.94 -4.80
CA VAL A 31 12.37 -6.62 -5.41
C VAL A 31 12.47 -5.58 -4.31
N ARG A 32 13.51 -4.78 -4.35
CA ARG A 32 13.66 -3.61 -3.50
C ARG A 32 13.19 -2.41 -4.27
N ALA A 33 12.20 -1.72 -3.74
CA ALA A 33 11.60 -0.61 -4.45
C ALA A 33 11.20 0.50 -3.49
N VAL A 34 11.14 1.71 -4.03
CA VAL A 34 10.63 2.86 -3.29
C VAL A 34 9.32 3.28 -3.93
N THR A 35 8.44 3.86 -3.13
CA THR A 35 7.15 4.34 -3.59
C THR A 35 7.35 5.61 -4.42
N ALA A 36 6.98 5.57 -5.69
CA ALA A 36 7.08 6.73 -6.57
C ALA A 36 5.75 7.49 -6.62
N ASP A 37 4.63 6.79 -6.49
CA ASP A 37 3.30 7.39 -6.49
C ASP A 37 2.39 6.53 -5.64
N LEU A 38 1.53 7.16 -4.87
CA LEU A 38 0.57 6.46 -4.02
C LEU A 38 -0.74 7.23 -4.02
N ARG A 39 -1.82 6.54 -4.37
CA ARG A 39 -3.17 7.09 -4.36
C ARG A 39 -4.05 6.21 -3.51
N VAL A 40 -4.71 6.81 -2.54
CA VAL A 40 -5.56 6.08 -1.60
C VAL A 40 -6.97 6.64 -1.63
N ARG A 41 -7.95 5.74 -1.57
CA ARG A 41 -9.37 6.11 -1.49
C ARG A 41 -10.02 5.37 -0.33
N TYR A 42 -10.96 6.03 0.29
CA TYR A 42 -11.67 5.51 1.46
C TYR A 42 -13.18 5.52 1.21
N PRO A 43 -13.69 4.51 0.47
CA PRO A 43 -15.15 4.46 0.24
C PRO A 43 -15.94 4.30 1.53
N HIS A 44 -15.33 3.70 2.56
CA HIS A 44 -15.95 3.53 3.87
C HIS A 44 -14.95 3.82 4.97
N PRO A 45 -15.42 4.23 6.16
CA PRO A 45 -14.53 4.43 7.30
C PRO A 45 -13.82 3.13 7.69
N VAL A 46 -12.54 3.24 8.06
CA VAL A 46 -11.76 2.09 8.51
C VAL A 46 -11.76 2.08 10.03
N PRO A 47 -12.40 1.10 10.67
CA PRO A 47 -12.49 1.06 12.14
C PRO A 47 -11.14 0.66 12.75
N ILE A 48 -10.92 1.05 14.00
CA ILE A 48 -9.73 0.69 14.74
C ILE A 48 -9.80 -0.77 15.20
N GLY A 49 -10.95 -1.20 15.62
CA GLY A 49 -11.12 -2.56 16.11
C GLY A 49 -11.64 -3.50 15.03
N GLY A 50 -11.79 -4.76 15.40
CA GLY A 50 -12.35 -5.77 14.53
C GLY A 50 -11.29 -6.43 13.66
N GLU A 51 -11.75 -7.35 12.85
CA GLU A 51 -10.89 -8.13 11.98
C GLU A 51 -10.83 -7.49 10.62
N LEU A 52 -9.66 -7.01 10.24
CA LEU A 52 -9.43 -6.41 8.95
C LEU A 52 -8.48 -7.27 8.14
N LYS A 53 -8.71 -7.32 6.83
CA LYS A 53 -7.85 -8.04 5.91
C LYS A 53 -7.19 -7.03 4.99
N VAL A 54 -5.90 -7.20 4.78
CA VAL A 54 -5.12 -6.36 3.87
C VAL A 54 -4.59 -7.26 2.77
N LYS A 55 -4.84 -6.86 1.53
CA LYS A 55 -4.34 -7.58 0.36
C LYS A 55 -3.54 -6.63 -0.50
N ALA A 56 -2.47 -7.13 -1.10
CA ALA A 56 -1.68 -6.36 -2.05
C ALA A 56 -1.25 -7.29 -3.19
N TRP A 57 -1.23 -6.74 -4.41
CA TRP A 57 -0.84 -7.53 -5.57
C TRP A 57 -0.28 -6.63 -6.66
N ILE A 58 0.51 -7.23 -7.54
CA ILE A 58 1.09 -6.54 -8.69
C ILE A 58 0.09 -6.61 -9.83
N THR A 59 -0.21 -5.45 -10.43
CA THR A 59 -1.10 -5.40 -11.58
C THR A 59 -0.34 -5.39 -12.90
N ASP A 60 0.88 -4.83 -12.89
CA ASP A 60 1.72 -4.79 -14.07
C ASP A 60 3.16 -4.56 -13.61
N ALA A 61 4.11 -5.02 -14.39
CA ALA A 61 5.52 -4.83 -14.10
C ALA A 61 6.24 -4.44 -15.39
N ARG A 62 6.83 -3.26 -15.37
CA ARG A 62 7.64 -2.73 -16.45
C ARG A 62 8.94 -2.24 -15.84
N VAL A 63 9.82 -3.17 -15.57
CA VAL A 63 11.06 -2.91 -14.83
C VAL A 63 11.74 -1.66 -15.38
N PRO A 64 12.10 -0.68 -14.56
CA PRO A 64 12.15 -0.71 -13.08
C PRO A 64 10.85 -0.33 -12.38
N LEU A 65 9.74 -0.19 -13.09
CA LEU A 65 8.46 0.22 -12.51
C LEU A 65 7.58 -0.99 -12.21
N TYR A 66 6.92 -0.95 -11.06
CA TYR A 66 5.94 -1.95 -10.66
C TYR A 66 4.65 -1.23 -10.28
N TYR A 67 3.57 -1.64 -10.91
CA TYR A 67 2.24 -1.07 -10.67
C TYR A 67 1.48 -2.02 -9.76
N MET A 68 0.99 -1.49 -8.66
CA MET A 68 0.41 -2.32 -7.61
C MET A 68 -0.93 -1.79 -7.14
N LYS A 69 -1.71 -2.69 -6.58
CA LYS A 69 -2.95 -2.36 -5.89
C LYS A 69 -2.94 -3.01 -4.53
N ALA A 70 -3.65 -2.38 -3.61
CA ALA A 70 -3.86 -2.92 -2.29
C ALA A 70 -5.23 -2.52 -1.80
N GLU A 71 -5.76 -3.28 -0.85
CA GLU A 71 -7.05 -2.98 -0.25
C GLU A 71 -7.10 -3.42 1.20
N ILE A 72 -7.91 -2.70 1.98
CA ILE A 72 -8.29 -3.10 3.33
C ILE A 72 -9.78 -3.42 3.27
N ASN A 73 -10.16 -4.61 3.73
CA ASN A 73 -11.56 -5.01 3.75
C ASN A 73 -11.91 -5.64 5.09
N ASP A 74 -13.22 -5.68 5.38
CA ASP A 74 -13.74 -6.27 6.62
C ASP A 74 -14.38 -7.64 6.38
N GLY A 75 -14.15 -8.22 5.22
CA GLY A 75 -14.76 -9.48 4.80
C GLY A 75 -16.00 -9.30 3.96
N GLU A 76 -16.62 -8.10 3.99
CA GLU A 76 -17.83 -7.80 3.24
C GLU A 76 -17.63 -6.63 2.28
N ARG A 77 -16.92 -5.59 2.74
CA ARG A 77 -16.74 -4.37 1.97
C ARG A 77 -15.28 -3.99 1.89
N ILE A 78 -14.93 -3.33 0.80
CA ILE A 78 -13.62 -2.69 0.68
C ILE A 78 -13.73 -1.34 1.39
N LEU A 79 -12.96 -1.17 2.45
CA LEU A 79 -12.98 0.04 3.26
C LEU A 79 -11.98 1.08 2.77
N ALA A 80 -10.87 0.62 2.23
CA ALA A 80 -9.86 1.49 1.65
C ALA A 80 -9.15 0.73 0.56
N TRP A 81 -8.71 1.45 -0.48
CA TRP A 81 -7.91 0.82 -1.52
C TRP A 81 -6.87 1.81 -2.03
N ALA A 82 -5.82 1.27 -2.60
CA ALA A 82 -4.72 2.06 -3.09
C ALA A 82 -4.25 1.58 -4.46
N HIS A 83 -3.80 2.53 -5.25
CA HIS A 83 -3.03 2.26 -6.46
C HIS A 83 -1.67 2.90 -6.24
N ALA A 84 -0.62 2.18 -6.57
CA ALA A 84 0.73 2.70 -6.36
C ALA A 84 1.64 2.30 -7.49
N THR A 85 2.65 3.14 -7.71
CA THR A 85 3.75 2.87 -8.60
C THR A 85 5.01 2.82 -7.76
N PHE A 86 5.77 1.75 -7.91
CA PHE A 86 7.04 1.57 -7.20
C PHE A 86 8.17 1.58 -8.21
N CYS A 87 9.30 2.13 -7.81
CA CYS A 87 10.50 2.13 -8.63
C CYS A 87 11.57 1.30 -7.96
N GLU A 88 12.07 0.31 -8.66
CA GLU A 88 13.10 -0.58 -8.15
C GLU A 88 14.40 0.18 -7.88
N VAL A 89 15.07 -0.18 -6.79
CA VAL A 89 16.37 0.37 -6.45
C VAL A 89 17.41 -0.74 -6.52
N SER A 90 18.66 -0.34 -6.78
CA SER A 90 19.75 -1.30 -6.85
C SER A 90 20.15 -1.79 -5.46
N ALA A 91 20.94 -2.85 -5.41
CA ALA A 91 21.37 -3.46 -4.16
C ALA A 91 22.20 -2.50 -3.30
N ASP A 92 22.83 -1.50 -3.89
CA ASP A 92 23.62 -0.50 -3.15
C ASP A 92 22.78 0.70 -2.72
N GLY A 93 21.47 0.66 -2.95
CA GLY A 93 20.56 1.73 -2.57
C GLY A 93 20.38 2.79 -3.64
N THR A 94 21.05 2.67 -4.78
CA THR A 94 20.89 3.64 -5.85
C THR A 94 19.54 3.46 -6.53
N THR A 95 18.77 4.53 -6.59
CA THR A 95 17.47 4.50 -7.26
C THR A 95 17.66 4.42 -8.76
N ILE A 96 16.99 3.47 -9.40
CA ILE A 96 16.95 3.38 -10.85
C ILE A 96 16.05 4.50 -11.37
N VAL A 97 16.54 5.23 -12.36
CA VAL A 97 15.77 6.37 -12.87
C VAL A 97 14.50 5.88 -13.55
N CYS A 98 13.37 6.39 -13.08
CA CYS A 98 12.04 6.08 -13.60
C CYS A 98 11.52 7.32 -14.31
N SER A 99 11.75 7.40 -15.59
CA SER A 99 11.30 8.56 -16.36
C SER A 99 10.17 8.19 -17.32
#